data_2856f5fe4a1cfbef413449aa2a345cc1
#
_entry.id   2856f5fe4a1cfbef413449aa2a345cc1
#
_cell.length_a   1.000
_cell.length_b   1.000
_cell.length_c   1.000
_cell.angle_alpha   90.00
_cell.angle_beta   90.00
_cell.angle_gamma   90.00
#
_symmetry.space_group_name_H-M   'P 1'
#
loop_
_entity.id
_entity.type
_entity.pdbx_description
1 polymer ?
#
loop_
_entity_poly.entity_id
_entity_poly.type
_entity_poly.pdbx_seq_one_letter_code
_entity_poly.pdbx_strand_id
1 'polypeptide(L)'
;KEPFLALLHLDYSGGRDYYLEIFCVSGPPNIRCFRWFSRRKKVSMDISKKLHYVRSYAVAFVKWGLLGLLVGILGGWLGVLFHYTLGALTQFRGAHPWILFLLPVGGLLTVELYRRLKLSGNKGTNEIIEATLDGHHVSPAVTPAVFLATCLTHFFGGSAGREGAALQLGGSLASLVARVFHIRRYERKILVMAGMSAVFTGLFGTPLTAMMFCMEFESVGTFFSPALFPCFMSSMAAGYVSRLLGVYPEAVDLTVLYTFTPYNGGRYLLLALGISLLSIFMCWFIHKAEHLSQELLEDPKTRILVGSILLVALTLALGDQRFNGAGMDMALDAVNGQADWYSFLVKLLFTAITLSAGFKGGEIVPFSRTLRYGGYPYR
;
A
#
# COMPACT_ATOMS: atom_id res chain seq x y z
N LYS A 1 -14.69 -20.98 13.90
CA LYS A 1 -15.76 -19.96 13.76
C LYS A 1 -15.94 -19.36 15.14
N GLU A 2 -15.28 -18.24 15.41
CA GLU A 2 -15.50 -17.50 16.64
C GLU A 2 -16.58 -16.46 16.41
N PRO A 3 -17.55 -16.30 17.31
CA PRO A 3 -18.59 -15.30 17.19
C PRO A 3 -18.02 -13.90 17.44
N PHE A 4 -18.40 -12.96 16.61
CA PHE A 4 -18.04 -11.55 16.77
C PHE A 4 -18.81 -10.99 17.97
N LEU A 5 -18.09 -10.60 19.02
CA LEU A 5 -18.65 -10.00 20.24
C LEU A 5 -18.53 -8.47 20.12
N ALA A 6 -19.62 -7.78 19.87
CA ALA A 6 -19.69 -6.32 20.01
C ALA A 6 -20.26 -5.96 21.39
N LEU A 7 -19.43 -5.39 22.26
CA LEU A 7 -19.81 -4.86 23.56
C LEU A 7 -20.17 -3.37 23.42
N LEU A 8 -21.45 -3.05 23.52
CA LEU A 8 -21.94 -1.68 23.64
C LEU A 8 -22.22 -1.38 25.13
N HIS A 9 -21.50 -0.43 25.69
CA HIS A 9 -21.74 0.10 27.04
C HIS A 9 -22.84 1.15 26.96
N LEU A 10 -24.01 0.87 27.54
CA LEU A 10 -25.07 1.85 27.72
C LEU A 10 -25.15 2.23 29.20
N ASP A 11 -24.76 3.47 29.51
CA ASP A 11 -24.89 4.06 30.83
C ASP A 11 -26.34 4.59 30.97
N TYR A 12 -27.11 3.95 31.85
CA TYR A 12 -28.46 4.41 32.17
C TYR A 12 -28.46 4.95 33.60
N SER A 13 -28.83 6.22 33.76
CA SER A 13 -28.86 7.00 35.02
C SER A 13 -29.79 6.42 36.08
N GLY A 14 -29.46 5.28 36.62
CA GLY A 14 -30.25 4.58 37.62
C GLY A 14 -29.48 3.57 38.46
N GLY A 15 -28.14 3.63 38.50
CA GLY A 15 -27.33 2.82 39.41
C GLY A 15 -27.31 1.34 39.15
N ARG A 16 -27.65 0.88 37.94
CA ARG A 16 -27.58 -0.50 37.50
C ARG A 16 -26.94 -0.57 36.11
N ASP A 17 -25.72 -1.09 36.04
CA ASP A 17 -24.97 -1.30 34.79
C ASP A 17 -25.60 -2.49 34.07
N TYR A 18 -26.18 -2.27 32.91
CA TYR A 18 -26.63 -3.31 31.97
C TYR A 18 -25.67 -3.34 30.77
N TYR A 19 -25.17 -4.51 30.44
CA TYR A 19 -24.40 -4.73 29.21
C TYR A 19 -25.29 -5.38 28.18
N LEU A 20 -25.33 -4.82 26.97
CA LEU A 20 -26.01 -5.40 25.82
C LEU A 20 -25.01 -6.27 25.06
N GLU A 21 -25.12 -7.58 25.21
CA GLU A 21 -24.35 -8.52 24.37
C GLU A 21 -25.20 -8.86 23.15
N ILE A 22 -24.74 -8.39 21.97
CA ILE A 22 -25.35 -8.74 20.68
C ILE A 22 -24.56 -9.89 20.08
N PHE A 23 -25.12 -11.08 20.09
CA PHE A 23 -24.59 -12.24 19.38
C PHE A 23 -25.11 -12.23 17.93
N CYS A 24 -24.23 -11.98 16.96
CA CYS A 24 -24.53 -12.20 15.55
C CYS A 24 -23.94 -13.54 15.12
N VAL A 25 -24.80 -14.52 14.87
CA VAL A 25 -24.39 -15.79 14.25
C VAL A 25 -24.67 -15.70 12.77
N SER A 26 -23.61 -15.68 11.96
CA SER A 26 -23.71 -15.67 10.50
C SER A 26 -23.95 -17.11 9.99
N GLY A 27 -25.12 -17.35 9.41
CA GLY A 27 -25.45 -18.54 8.63
C GLY A 27 -26.46 -18.17 7.54
N PRO A 28 -26.32 -18.72 6.33
CA PRO A 28 -27.24 -18.39 5.24
C PRO A 28 -28.66 -18.98 5.49
N PRO A 29 -29.76 -18.28 5.12
CA PRO A 29 -29.86 -16.93 4.59
C PRO A 29 -30.46 -15.86 5.54
N ASN A 30 -30.44 -16.03 6.87
CA ASN A 30 -31.05 -15.08 7.79
C ASN A 30 -30.10 -14.74 8.95
N ILE A 31 -29.76 -13.46 9.10
CA ILE A 31 -29.09 -12.94 10.29
C ILE A 31 -30.12 -12.89 11.42
N ARG A 32 -30.02 -13.79 12.38
CA ARG A 32 -30.80 -13.71 13.60
C ARG A 32 -29.96 -13.08 14.69
N CYS A 33 -30.23 -11.80 15.00
CA CYS A 33 -29.68 -11.16 16.19
C CYS A 33 -30.49 -11.58 17.41
N PHE A 34 -29.90 -12.34 18.30
CA PHE A 34 -30.49 -12.68 19.59
C PHE A 34 -30.11 -11.59 20.59
N ARG A 35 -31.11 -10.93 21.14
CA ARG A 35 -30.98 -9.95 22.21
C ARG A 35 -31.04 -10.67 23.53
N TRP A 36 -29.92 -10.84 24.22
CA TRP A 36 -29.86 -11.42 25.55
C TRP A 36 -29.46 -10.39 26.58
N PHE A 37 -30.33 -10.13 27.55
CA PHE A 37 -30.02 -9.28 28.70
C PHE A 37 -29.39 -10.17 29.76
N SER A 38 -28.09 -10.09 29.97
CA SER A 38 -27.43 -10.80 31.06
C SER A 38 -27.18 -9.84 32.22
N ARG A 39 -27.72 -10.16 33.37
CA ARG A 39 -27.45 -9.49 34.64
C ARG A 39 -26.15 -10.06 35.18
N ARG A 40 -24.98 -9.45 34.84
CA ARG A 40 -23.76 -9.84 35.52
C ARG A 40 -23.71 -9.22 36.90
N LYS A 41 -23.55 -10.06 37.93
CA LYS A 41 -23.16 -9.59 39.27
C LYS A 41 -21.91 -8.72 39.12
N LYS A 42 -21.90 -7.54 39.77
CA LYS A 42 -20.73 -6.70 39.90
C LYS A 42 -19.61 -7.53 40.52
N VAL A 43 -18.75 -8.09 39.68
CA VAL A 43 -17.53 -8.77 40.14
C VAL A 43 -16.62 -7.64 40.56
N SER A 44 -16.50 -7.41 41.87
CA SER A 44 -15.45 -6.56 42.42
C SER A 44 -14.13 -7.22 42.06
N MET A 45 -13.51 -6.74 40.96
CA MET A 45 -12.21 -7.24 40.53
C MET A 45 -11.21 -6.88 41.62
N ASP A 46 -10.55 -7.89 42.17
CA ASP A 46 -9.50 -7.74 43.18
C ASP A 46 -8.46 -6.73 42.70
N ILE A 47 -8.00 -5.87 43.61
CA ILE A 47 -7.05 -4.80 43.29
C ILE A 47 -5.78 -5.38 42.65
N SER A 48 -5.34 -6.59 43.07
CA SER A 48 -4.23 -7.28 42.48
C SER A 48 -4.42 -7.62 40.99
N LYS A 49 -5.62 -8.03 40.60
CA LYS A 49 -5.98 -8.30 39.21
C LYS A 49 -6.03 -7.02 38.39
N LYS A 50 -6.60 -5.94 38.93
CA LYS A 50 -6.60 -4.63 38.26
C LYS A 50 -5.18 -4.15 38.00
N LEU A 51 -4.31 -4.24 38.99
CA LEU A 51 -2.90 -3.84 38.86
C LEU A 51 -2.15 -4.69 37.83
N HIS A 52 -2.44 -6.00 37.79
CA HIS A 52 -1.87 -6.89 36.76
C HIS A 52 -2.32 -6.50 35.33
N TYR A 53 -3.59 -6.17 35.13
CA TYR A 53 -4.09 -5.69 33.85
C TYR A 53 -3.42 -4.38 33.42
N VAL A 54 -3.38 -3.39 34.31
CA VAL A 54 -2.73 -2.09 34.04
C VAL A 54 -1.27 -2.29 33.66
N ARG A 55 -0.54 -3.12 34.41
CA ARG A 55 0.86 -3.46 34.08
C ARG A 55 0.99 -4.13 32.70
N SER A 56 0.12 -5.07 32.37
CA SER A 56 0.15 -5.77 31.08
C SER A 56 -0.10 -4.80 29.91
N TYR A 57 -1.06 -3.89 30.06
CA TYR A 57 -1.32 -2.86 29.05
C TYR A 57 -0.15 -1.87 28.93
N ALA A 58 0.43 -1.44 30.05
CA ALA A 58 1.59 -0.54 30.05
C ALA A 58 2.81 -1.18 29.33
N VAL A 59 3.09 -2.46 29.64
CA VAL A 59 4.17 -3.20 28.97
C VAL A 59 3.90 -3.35 27.47
N ALA A 60 2.66 -3.68 27.08
CA ALA A 60 2.29 -3.77 25.67
C ALA A 60 2.43 -2.41 24.96
N PHE A 61 1.98 -1.32 25.59
CA PHE A 61 2.09 0.03 25.07
C PHE A 61 3.55 0.44 24.83
N VAL A 62 4.42 0.22 25.82
CA VAL A 62 5.87 0.49 25.70
C VAL A 62 6.50 -0.38 24.62
N LYS A 63 6.20 -1.69 24.58
CA LYS A 63 6.69 -2.61 23.55
C LYS A 63 6.33 -2.11 22.13
N TRP A 64 5.06 -1.80 21.89
CA TRP A 64 4.59 -1.36 20.59
C TRP A 64 5.06 0.04 20.22
N GLY A 65 5.22 0.93 21.20
CA GLY A 65 5.82 2.25 21.02
C GLY A 65 7.27 2.15 20.55
N LEU A 66 8.09 1.34 21.24
CA LEU A 66 9.51 1.14 20.90
C LEU A 66 9.68 0.43 19.54
N LEU A 67 8.90 -0.62 19.27
CA LEU A 67 8.94 -1.31 17.99
C LEU A 67 8.48 -0.40 16.83
N GLY A 68 7.41 0.37 17.05
CA GLY A 68 6.93 1.37 16.08
C GLY A 68 7.98 2.43 15.81
N LEU A 69 8.61 2.98 16.85
CA LEU A 69 9.69 3.96 16.71
C LEU A 69 10.89 3.39 15.94
N LEU A 70 11.36 2.20 16.28
CA LEU A 70 12.47 1.53 15.59
C LEU A 70 12.17 1.33 14.10
N VAL A 71 11.02 0.73 13.80
CA VAL A 71 10.60 0.49 12.41
C VAL A 71 10.36 1.80 11.69
N GLY A 72 9.85 2.82 12.40
CA GLY A 72 9.64 4.17 11.88
C GLY A 72 10.94 4.85 11.44
N ILE A 73 11.97 4.80 12.28
CA ILE A 73 13.29 5.36 11.96
C ILE A 73 13.91 4.63 10.76
N LEU A 74 13.97 3.30 10.81
CA LEU A 74 14.56 2.48 9.75
C LEU A 74 13.79 2.64 8.42
N GLY A 75 12.46 2.58 8.49
CA GLY A 75 11.60 2.76 7.32
C GLY A 75 11.63 4.17 6.77
N GLY A 76 11.70 5.18 7.65
CA GLY A 76 11.87 6.58 7.25
C GLY A 76 13.16 6.80 6.45
N TRP A 77 14.29 6.30 6.95
CA TRP A 77 15.56 6.32 6.23
C TRP A 77 15.50 5.62 4.87
N LEU A 78 14.92 4.42 4.84
CA LEU A 78 14.78 3.65 3.61
C LEU A 78 13.89 4.37 2.59
N GLY A 79 12.77 4.96 3.06
CA GLY A 79 11.85 5.73 2.20
C GLY A 79 12.49 6.98 1.62
N VAL A 80 13.23 7.74 2.43
CA VAL A 80 13.97 8.93 1.99
C VAL A 80 15.09 8.57 1.01
N LEU A 81 15.85 7.51 1.31
CA LEU A 81 16.87 7.01 0.37
C LEU A 81 16.25 6.64 -0.98
N PHE A 82 15.11 5.97 -0.95
CA PHE A 82 14.37 5.59 -2.16
C PHE A 82 13.87 6.82 -2.92
N HIS A 83 13.34 7.84 -2.21
CA HIS A 83 12.91 9.12 -2.79
C HIS A 83 14.03 9.81 -3.58
N TYR A 84 15.17 10.04 -2.95
CA TYR A 84 16.29 10.73 -3.59
C TYR A 84 16.92 9.90 -4.72
N THR A 85 17.03 8.59 -4.54
CA THR A 85 17.57 7.72 -5.59
C THR A 85 16.69 7.75 -6.83
N LEU A 86 15.38 7.60 -6.70
CA LEU A 86 14.45 7.68 -7.83
C LEU A 86 14.45 9.05 -8.48
N GLY A 87 14.47 10.12 -7.68
CA GLY A 87 14.56 11.50 -8.19
C GLY A 87 15.82 11.72 -9.03
N ALA A 88 16.99 11.36 -8.49
CA ALA A 88 18.27 11.49 -9.19
C ALA A 88 18.31 10.68 -10.50
N LEU A 89 17.84 9.44 -10.48
CA LEU A 89 17.78 8.56 -11.67
C LEU A 89 16.83 9.12 -12.73
N THR A 90 15.67 9.63 -12.33
CA THR A 90 14.69 10.24 -13.24
C THR A 90 15.24 11.52 -13.86
N GLN A 91 15.89 12.37 -13.06
CA GLN A 91 16.53 13.60 -13.55
C GLN A 91 17.67 13.29 -14.51
N PHE A 92 18.53 12.30 -14.18
CA PHE A 92 19.61 11.87 -15.04
C PHE A 92 19.09 11.33 -16.39
N ARG A 93 18.03 10.52 -16.37
CA ARG A 93 17.37 10.05 -17.60
C ARG A 93 16.83 11.21 -18.42
N GLY A 94 16.19 12.20 -17.78
CA GLY A 94 15.67 13.39 -18.46
C GLY A 94 16.75 14.17 -19.23
N ALA A 95 17.97 14.24 -18.66
CA ALA A 95 19.12 14.83 -19.33
C ALA A 95 19.73 13.95 -20.45
N HIS A 96 19.43 12.65 -20.46
CA HIS A 96 19.99 11.66 -21.39
C HIS A 96 18.91 10.80 -22.05
N PRO A 97 18.09 11.33 -22.98
CA PRO A 97 16.95 10.63 -23.58
C PRO A 97 17.29 9.29 -24.24
N TRP A 98 18.54 9.10 -24.69
CA TRP A 98 19.02 7.87 -25.32
C TRP A 98 19.01 6.65 -24.38
N ILE A 99 18.99 6.86 -23.05
CA ILE A 99 18.92 5.79 -22.05
C ILE A 99 17.68 4.90 -22.26
N LEU A 100 16.61 5.43 -22.82
CA LEU A 100 15.40 4.69 -23.14
C LEU A 100 15.69 3.46 -24.05
N PHE A 101 16.63 3.57 -24.97
CA PHE A 101 17.00 2.44 -25.85
C PHE A 101 17.64 1.28 -25.10
N LEU A 102 18.12 1.50 -23.88
CA LEU A 102 18.65 0.47 -22.98
C LEU A 102 17.59 -0.18 -22.09
N LEU A 103 16.30 0.17 -22.25
CA LEU A 103 15.20 -0.40 -21.47
C LEU A 103 15.18 -1.96 -21.53
N PRO A 104 15.43 -2.62 -22.69
CA PRO A 104 15.55 -4.09 -22.75
C PRO A 104 16.65 -4.65 -21.85
N VAL A 105 17.80 -3.97 -21.77
CA VAL A 105 18.91 -4.36 -20.90
C VAL A 105 18.50 -4.22 -19.43
N GLY A 106 17.86 -3.11 -19.06
CA GLY A 106 17.31 -2.89 -17.71
C GLY A 106 16.30 -3.96 -17.31
N GLY A 107 15.45 -4.36 -18.25
CA GLY A 107 14.50 -5.45 -18.06
C GLY A 107 15.18 -6.79 -17.77
N LEU A 108 16.16 -7.18 -18.58
CA LEU A 108 16.93 -8.42 -18.37
C LEU A 108 17.67 -8.40 -17.02
N LEU A 109 18.25 -7.26 -16.63
CA LEU A 109 18.90 -7.10 -15.34
C LEU A 109 17.89 -7.31 -14.18
N THR A 110 16.67 -6.83 -14.34
CA THR A 110 15.59 -7.04 -13.35
C THR A 110 15.24 -8.53 -13.20
N VAL A 111 15.08 -9.26 -14.31
CA VAL A 111 14.79 -10.71 -14.28
C VAL A 111 15.95 -11.46 -13.64
N GLU A 112 17.20 -11.13 -14.01
CA GLU A 112 18.39 -11.78 -13.46
C GLU A 112 18.56 -11.50 -11.96
N LEU A 113 18.29 -10.28 -11.52
CA LEU A 113 18.30 -9.89 -10.10
C LEU A 113 17.33 -10.77 -9.28
N TYR A 114 16.08 -10.91 -9.75
CA TYR A 114 15.07 -11.72 -9.06
C TYR A 114 15.44 -13.21 -9.08
N ARG A 115 16.04 -13.70 -10.17
CA ARG A 115 16.53 -15.07 -10.26
C ARG A 115 17.64 -15.35 -9.24
N ARG A 116 18.63 -14.45 -9.14
CA ARG A 116 19.77 -14.61 -8.21
C ARG A 116 19.34 -14.54 -6.75
N LEU A 117 18.38 -13.68 -6.43
CA LEU A 117 17.81 -13.57 -5.09
C LEU A 117 16.77 -14.66 -4.76
N LYS A 118 16.55 -15.62 -5.68
CA LYS A 118 15.57 -16.71 -5.54
C LYS A 118 14.14 -16.19 -5.28
N LEU A 119 13.79 -15.09 -5.92
CA LEU A 119 12.47 -14.43 -5.80
C LEU A 119 11.62 -14.61 -7.07
N SER A 120 11.91 -15.59 -7.92
CA SER A 120 11.19 -15.81 -9.18
C SER A 120 9.69 -16.08 -9.00
N GLY A 121 9.26 -16.55 -7.83
CA GLY A 121 7.85 -16.73 -7.46
C GLY A 121 7.27 -15.60 -6.60
N ASN A 122 7.99 -14.46 -6.43
CA ASN A 122 7.52 -13.35 -5.64
C ASN A 122 6.27 -12.73 -6.26
N LYS A 123 5.20 -12.63 -5.46
CA LYS A 123 3.88 -12.12 -5.87
C LYS A 123 3.79 -10.58 -5.84
N GLY A 124 4.92 -9.87 -5.71
CA GLY A 124 4.92 -8.41 -5.62
C GLY A 124 4.18 -7.91 -4.38
N THR A 125 3.36 -6.88 -4.55
CA THR A 125 2.55 -6.29 -3.45
C THR A 125 1.58 -7.30 -2.84
N ASN A 126 1.13 -8.31 -3.60
CA ASN A 126 0.23 -9.35 -3.09
C ASN A 126 0.87 -10.20 -1.96
N GLU A 127 2.19 -10.41 -1.99
CA GLU A 127 2.89 -11.11 -0.90
C GLU A 127 2.82 -10.32 0.41
N ILE A 128 2.89 -8.99 0.33
CA ILE A 128 2.76 -8.13 1.51
C ILE A 128 1.32 -8.13 2.03
N ILE A 129 0.33 -8.11 1.15
CA ILE A 129 -1.09 -8.23 1.54
C ILE A 129 -1.32 -9.56 2.27
N GLU A 130 -0.80 -10.68 1.73
CA GLU A 130 -0.88 -11.98 2.42
C GLU A 130 -0.21 -11.95 3.79
N ALA A 131 0.93 -11.25 3.93
CA ALA A 131 1.60 -11.11 5.21
C ALA A 131 0.81 -10.27 6.23
N THR A 132 0.03 -9.28 5.78
CA THR A 132 -0.88 -8.53 6.67
C THR A 132 -2.11 -9.35 7.09
N LEU A 133 -2.56 -10.27 6.25
CA LEU A 133 -3.72 -11.13 6.54
C LEU A 133 -3.38 -12.26 7.51
N ASP A 134 -2.32 -13.01 7.26
CA ASP A 134 -1.98 -14.24 7.99
C ASP A 134 -0.70 -14.18 8.81
N GLY A 135 0.09 -13.11 8.68
CA GLY A 135 1.31 -12.89 9.43
C GLY A 135 2.47 -13.83 9.05
N HIS A 136 2.51 -14.34 7.81
CA HIS A 136 3.69 -15.10 7.37
C HIS A 136 4.94 -14.21 7.22
N HIS A 137 6.12 -14.82 7.11
CA HIS A 137 7.35 -14.07 6.92
C HIS A 137 7.56 -13.70 5.45
N VAL A 138 7.71 -12.41 5.18
CA VAL A 138 8.23 -11.92 3.91
C VAL A 138 9.76 -12.12 3.89
N SER A 139 10.29 -12.49 2.72
CA SER A 139 11.72 -12.66 2.56
C SER A 139 12.45 -11.31 2.72
N PRO A 140 13.53 -11.22 3.51
CA PRO A 140 14.34 -10.00 3.59
C PRO A 140 14.98 -9.58 2.27
N ALA A 141 15.16 -10.54 1.35
CA ALA A 141 15.69 -10.27 0.01
C ALA A 141 14.74 -9.42 -0.86
N VAL A 142 13.46 -9.32 -0.48
CA VAL A 142 12.47 -8.48 -1.16
C VAL A 142 12.86 -7.00 -1.09
N THR A 143 13.34 -6.52 0.07
CA THR A 143 13.76 -5.11 0.21
C THR A 143 14.82 -4.70 -0.82
N PRO A 144 16.01 -5.31 -0.92
CA PRO A 144 16.99 -4.91 -1.93
C PRO A 144 16.54 -5.23 -3.36
N ALA A 145 15.78 -6.31 -3.57
CA ALA A 145 15.28 -6.67 -4.89
C ALA A 145 14.33 -5.61 -5.45
N VAL A 146 13.33 -5.22 -4.68
CA VAL A 146 12.33 -4.22 -5.09
C VAL A 146 12.97 -2.84 -5.23
N PHE A 147 13.86 -2.47 -4.32
CA PHE A 147 14.59 -1.21 -4.41
C PHE A 147 15.35 -1.10 -5.73
N LEU A 148 16.23 -2.06 -6.01
CA LEU A 148 17.06 -2.05 -7.21
C LEU A 148 16.22 -2.20 -8.50
N ALA A 149 15.26 -3.11 -8.51
CA ALA A 149 14.41 -3.33 -9.68
C ALA A 149 13.56 -2.11 -10.04
N THR A 150 12.99 -1.43 -9.04
CA THR A 150 12.23 -0.18 -9.27
C THR A 150 13.15 0.94 -9.74
N CYS A 151 14.35 1.05 -9.19
CA CYS A 151 15.37 1.98 -9.67
C CYS A 151 15.73 1.70 -11.14
N LEU A 152 15.95 0.44 -11.53
CA LEU A 152 16.20 0.05 -12.93
C LEU A 152 15.02 0.43 -13.83
N THR A 153 13.79 0.14 -13.40
CA THR A 153 12.58 0.49 -14.17
C THR A 153 12.52 1.99 -14.45
N HIS A 154 12.71 2.84 -13.43
CA HIS A 154 12.63 4.30 -13.59
C HIS A 154 13.82 4.86 -14.37
N PHE A 155 15.02 4.33 -14.15
CA PHE A 155 16.23 4.75 -14.83
C PHE A 155 16.15 4.54 -16.34
N PHE A 156 15.70 3.36 -16.77
CA PHE A 156 15.58 3.04 -18.19
C PHE A 156 14.27 3.49 -18.85
N GLY A 157 13.35 4.11 -18.10
CA GLY A 157 12.15 4.72 -18.67
C GLY A 157 10.92 3.82 -18.71
N GLY A 158 10.85 2.76 -17.90
CA GLY A 158 9.62 2.03 -17.67
C GLY A 158 8.57 2.93 -16.99
N SER A 159 7.30 2.74 -17.37
CA SER A 159 6.18 3.51 -16.80
C SER A 159 5.60 2.76 -15.60
N ALA A 160 5.99 3.14 -14.39
CA ALA A 160 5.51 2.51 -13.16
C ALA A 160 5.41 3.53 -12.02
N GLY A 161 4.54 3.25 -11.04
CA GLY A 161 4.45 4.00 -9.79
C GLY A 161 5.54 3.61 -8.80
N ARG A 162 5.58 4.30 -7.66
CA ARG A 162 6.52 4.06 -6.56
C ARG A 162 5.82 3.60 -5.28
N GLU A 163 4.48 3.69 -5.25
CA GLU A 163 3.65 3.43 -4.07
C GLU A 163 3.71 1.96 -3.64
N GLY A 164 3.42 1.03 -4.56
CA GLY A 164 3.47 -0.41 -4.27
C GLY A 164 4.88 -0.90 -3.93
N ALA A 165 5.91 -0.29 -4.52
CA ALA A 165 7.30 -0.56 -4.14
C ALA A 165 7.56 -0.13 -2.69
N ALA A 166 7.09 1.06 -2.26
CA ALA A 166 7.23 1.53 -0.89
C ALA A 166 6.59 0.57 0.12
N LEU A 167 5.41 0.03 -0.20
CA LEU A 167 4.73 -0.96 0.64
C LEU A 167 5.53 -2.26 0.77
N GLN A 168 6.09 -2.74 -0.34
CA GLN A 168 6.93 -3.95 -0.35
C GLN A 168 8.21 -3.74 0.47
N LEU A 169 8.87 -2.60 0.29
CA LEU A 169 10.06 -2.22 1.07
C LEU A 169 9.76 -2.19 2.57
N GLY A 170 8.68 -1.52 2.96
CA GLY A 170 8.28 -1.37 4.35
C GLY A 170 7.84 -2.69 4.99
N GLY A 171 7.02 -3.47 4.30
CA GLY A 171 6.55 -4.75 4.78
C GLY A 171 7.67 -5.78 4.96
N SER A 172 8.60 -5.84 3.99
CA SER A 172 9.77 -6.73 4.07
C SER A 172 10.74 -6.30 5.18
N LEU A 173 11.03 -4.99 5.31
CA LEU A 173 11.86 -4.46 6.39
C LEU A 173 11.26 -4.79 7.77
N ALA A 174 9.97 -4.56 7.96
CA ALA A 174 9.29 -4.86 9.22
C ALA A 174 9.24 -6.36 9.51
N SER A 175 9.09 -7.20 8.48
CA SER A 175 9.17 -8.66 8.61
C SER A 175 10.56 -9.11 9.05
N LEU A 176 11.63 -8.43 8.59
CA LEU A 176 13.00 -8.66 9.06
C LEU A 176 13.14 -8.29 10.55
N VAL A 177 12.67 -7.11 10.95
CA VAL A 177 12.65 -6.68 12.35
C VAL A 177 11.86 -7.67 13.20
N ALA A 178 10.68 -8.11 12.75
CA ALA A 178 9.88 -9.11 13.45
C ALA A 178 10.61 -10.44 13.64
N ARG A 179 11.43 -10.85 12.66
CA ARG A 179 12.26 -12.06 12.76
C ARG A 179 13.37 -11.90 13.79
N VAL A 180 14.08 -10.78 13.77
CA VAL A 180 15.17 -10.49 14.72
C VAL A 180 14.67 -10.46 16.16
N PHE A 181 13.52 -9.85 16.41
CA PHE A 181 12.91 -9.76 17.74
C PHE A 181 11.99 -10.94 18.09
N HIS A 182 11.95 -11.99 17.27
CA HIS A 182 11.15 -13.21 17.50
C HIS A 182 9.65 -12.91 17.75
N ILE A 183 9.11 -11.94 17.01
CA ILE A 183 7.71 -11.50 17.15
C ILE A 183 6.76 -12.62 16.69
N ARG A 184 5.69 -12.86 17.47
CA ARG A 184 4.68 -13.89 17.19
C ARG A 184 3.94 -13.61 15.90
N ARG A 185 3.43 -14.66 15.23
CA ARG A 185 2.75 -14.58 13.93
C ARG A 185 1.63 -13.52 13.88
N TYR A 186 0.75 -13.48 14.87
CA TYR A 186 -0.32 -12.47 14.94
C TYR A 186 0.21 -11.04 15.09
N GLU A 187 1.21 -10.84 15.93
CA GLU A 187 1.83 -9.53 16.18
C GLU A 187 2.63 -9.05 14.97
N ARG A 188 3.14 -9.98 14.13
CA ARG A 188 3.93 -9.66 12.94
C ARG A 188 3.14 -8.86 11.92
N LYS A 189 1.86 -9.19 11.69
CA LYS A 189 1.01 -8.44 10.76
C LYS A 189 0.87 -6.96 11.15
N ILE A 190 0.78 -6.69 12.45
CA ILE A 190 0.76 -5.32 12.99
C ILE A 190 2.06 -4.59 12.66
N LEU A 191 3.21 -5.27 12.83
CA LEU A 191 4.51 -4.69 12.56
C LEU A 191 4.75 -4.48 11.06
N VAL A 192 4.25 -5.38 10.21
CA VAL A 192 4.29 -5.22 8.74
C VAL A 192 3.53 -3.97 8.31
N MET A 193 2.32 -3.74 8.83
CA MET A 193 1.54 -2.52 8.57
C MET A 193 2.29 -1.26 9.05
N ALA A 194 2.92 -1.31 10.22
CA ALA A 194 3.73 -0.22 10.74
C ALA A 194 4.94 0.09 9.83
N GLY A 195 5.59 -0.95 9.28
CA GLY A 195 6.70 -0.77 8.33
C GLY A 195 6.26 -0.21 6.98
N MET A 196 5.13 -0.66 6.46
CA MET A 196 4.52 -0.09 5.26
C MET A 196 4.27 1.41 5.45
N SER A 197 3.66 1.79 6.57
CA SER A 197 3.37 3.18 6.92
C SER A 197 4.65 4.02 7.08
N ALA A 198 5.73 3.45 7.64
CA ALA A 198 7.01 4.13 7.80
C ALA A 198 7.68 4.46 6.45
N VAL A 199 7.84 3.47 5.57
CA VAL A 199 8.50 3.69 4.27
C VAL A 199 7.66 4.59 3.38
N PHE A 200 6.34 4.43 3.39
CA PHE A 200 5.43 5.32 2.67
C PHE A 200 5.57 6.76 3.15
N THR A 201 5.61 6.97 4.47
CA THR A 201 5.87 8.31 5.06
C THR A 201 7.23 8.86 4.66
N GLY A 202 8.28 8.03 4.71
CA GLY A 202 9.63 8.44 4.32
C GLY A 202 9.71 8.89 2.86
N LEU A 203 8.93 8.25 1.98
CA LEU A 203 8.88 8.53 0.55
C LEU A 203 8.08 9.80 0.21
N PHE A 204 6.94 10.02 0.88
CA PHE A 204 5.96 11.06 0.54
C PHE A 204 5.85 12.20 1.56
N GLY A 205 6.46 12.07 2.74
CA GLY A 205 6.37 13.07 3.80
C GLY A 205 5.00 13.20 4.48
N THR A 206 4.09 12.23 4.31
CA THR A 206 2.67 12.30 4.74
C THR A 206 2.33 11.28 5.83
N PRO A 207 2.69 11.50 7.12
CA PRO A 207 2.61 10.48 8.16
C PRO A 207 1.18 10.02 8.47
N LEU A 208 0.21 10.92 8.58
CA LEU A 208 -1.16 10.56 8.92
C LEU A 208 -1.85 9.79 7.79
N THR A 209 -1.65 10.24 6.55
CA THR A 209 -2.18 9.56 5.37
C THR A 209 -1.61 8.16 5.22
N ALA A 210 -0.29 8.01 5.41
CA ALA A 210 0.39 6.72 5.36
C ALA A 210 -0.13 5.74 6.42
N MET A 211 -0.33 6.22 7.64
CA MET A 211 -0.91 5.44 8.72
C MET A 211 -2.31 4.92 8.34
N MET A 212 -3.20 5.81 7.93
CA MET A 212 -4.59 5.48 7.57
C MET A 212 -4.63 4.49 6.41
N PHE A 213 -3.89 4.78 5.34
CA PHE A 213 -3.80 3.94 4.16
C PHE A 213 -3.36 2.51 4.49
N CYS A 214 -2.30 2.35 5.29
CA CYS A 214 -1.79 1.02 5.64
C CYS A 214 -2.72 0.23 6.57
N MET A 215 -3.55 0.89 7.36
CA MET A 215 -4.55 0.23 8.21
C MET A 215 -5.77 -0.28 7.44
N GLU A 216 -6.10 0.35 6.31
CA GLU A 216 -7.18 -0.11 5.40
C GLU A 216 -6.69 -1.14 4.37
N PHE A 217 -5.37 -1.38 4.30
CA PHE A 217 -4.77 -2.19 3.25
C PHE A 217 -5.16 -3.67 3.30
N GLU A 218 -5.50 -4.19 4.49
CA GLU A 218 -5.94 -5.59 4.68
C GLU A 218 -7.31 -5.85 4.04
N SER A 219 -8.23 -4.91 4.21
CA SER A 219 -9.61 -5.05 3.72
C SER A 219 -10.26 -3.68 3.53
N VAL A 220 -10.72 -3.41 2.33
CA VAL A 220 -11.36 -2.13 1.98
C VAL A 220 -12.58 -1.89 2.88
N GLY A 221 -12.63 -0.71 3.51
CA GLY A 221 -13.72 -0.30 4.40
C GLY A 221 -13.67 -0.90 5.80
N THR A 222 -12.63 -1.68 6.15
CA THR A 222 -12.42 -2.18 7.51
C THR A 222 -11.09 -1.70 8.07
N PHE A 223 -11.16 -1.07 9.22
CA PHE A 223 -9.99 -0.57 9.93
C PHE A 223 -9.43 -1.63 10.89
N PHE A 224 -8.18 -2.02 10.70
CA PHE A 224 -7.53 -2.92 11.64
C PHE A 224 -7.00 -2.14 12.85
N SER A 225 -7.90 -1.83 13.79
CA SER A 225 -7.63 -1.00 14.97
C SER A 225 -6.43 -1.44 15.85
N PRO A 226 -6.07 -2.73 15.99
CA PRO A 226 -4.87 -3.11 16.76
C PRO A 226 -3.56 -2.54 16.21
N ALA A 227 -3.51 -2.18 14.92
CA ALA A 227 -2.34 -1.57 14.29
C ALA A 227 -2.25 -0.04 14.48
N LEU A 228 -3.31 0.62 14.99
CA LEU A 228 -3.40 2.07 15.08
C LEU A 228 -2.18 2.68 15.77
N PHE A 229 -1.90 2.26 16.99
CA PHE A 229 -0.81 2.84 17.79
C PHE A 229 0.57 2.55 17.19
N PRO A 230 0.92 1.30 16.81
CA PRO A 230 2.18 1.02 16.13
C PRO A 230 2.38 1.77 14.82
N CYS A 231 1.36 1.86 13.97
CA CYS A 231 1.42 2.61 12.71
C CYS A 231 1.57 4.11 12.96
N PHE A 232 0.87 4.66 13.97
CA PHE A 232 1.02 6.06 14.37
C PHE A 232 2.46 6.37 14.80
N MET A 233 3.01 5.59 15.73
CA MET A 233 4.38 5.78 16.23
C MET A 233 5.39 5.64 15.09
N SER A 234 5.20 4.66 14.22
CA SER A 234 6.09 4.38 13.10
C SER A 234 6.05 5.50 12.05
N SER A 235 4.86 5.94 11.64
CA SER A 235 4.70 7.01 10.65
C SER A 235 5.19 8.37 11.19
N MET A 236 4.94 8.68 12.47
CA MET A 236 5.43 9.92 13.09
C MET A 236 6.96 9.94 13.16
N ALA A 237 7.59 8.83 13.57
CA ALA A 237 9.05 8.71 13.58
C ALA A 237 9.64 8.83 12.17
N ALA A 238 9.03 8.16 11.18
CA ALA A 238 9.44 8.28 9.79
C ALA A 238 9.25 9.69 9.24
N GLY A 239 8.15 10.38 9.59
CA GLY A 239 7.89 11.76 9.22
C GLY A 239 8.90 12.74 9.81
N TYR A 240 9.36 12.49 11.04
CA TYR A 240 10.46 13.26 11.62
C TYR A 240 11.77 13.08 10.83
N VAL A 241 12.13 11.81 10.53
CA VAL A 241 13.31 11.50 9.69
C VAL A 241 13.18 12.13 8.30
N SER A 242 12.02 12.04 7.67
CA SER A 242 11.73 12.63 6.36
C SER A 242 11.99 14.14 6.35
N ARG A 243 11.44 14.85 7.33
CA ARG A 243 11.65 16.31 7.47
C ARG A 243 13.09 16.69 7.75
N LEU A 244 13.80 15.95 8.62
CA LEU A 244 15.22 16.17 8.89
C LEU A 244 16.07 16.05 7.62
N LEU A 245 15.67 15.18 6.70
CA LEU A 245 16.38 14.92 5.45
C LEU A 245 15.81 15.71 4.28
N GLY A 246 14.90 16.66 4.52
CA GLY A 246 14.40 17.59 3.50
C GLY A 246 13.32 17.04 2.57
N VAL A 247 12.69 15.90 2.90
CA VAL A 247 11.52 15.39 2.16
C VAL A 247 10.25 15.94 2.79
N TYR A 248 9.53 16.74 2.04
CA TYR A 248 8.26 17.34 2.41
C TYR A 248 7.13 16.77 1.57
N PRO A 249 5.86 16.87 2.04
CA PRO A 249 4.71 16.53 1.22
C PRO A 249 4.72 17.32 -0.09
N GLU A 250 4.43 16.64 -1.18
CA GLU A 250 4.20 17.31 -2.45
C GLU A 250 2.93 18.16 -2.32
N ALA A 251 3.09 19.49 -2.24
CA ALA A 251 1.99 20.43 -2.16
C ALA A 251 1.74 21.03 -3.55
N VAL A 252 0.47 21.09 -3.93
CA VAL A 252 0.05 21.84 -5.11
C VAL A 252 -0.65 23.08 -4.65
N ASP A 253 -0.16 24.26 -5.05
CA ASP A 253 -0.78 25.52 -4.75
C ASP A 253 -2.08 25.67 -5.54
N LEU A 254 -3.19 25.43 -4.87
CA LEU A 254 -4.52 25.64 -5.44
C LEU A 254 -4.91 27.11 -5.29
N THR A 255 -4.96 27.83 -6.38
CA THR A 255 -5.35 29.24 -6.41
C THR A 255 -6.85 29.48 -6.18
N VAL A 256 -7.67 28.44 -6.30
CA VAL A 256 -9.13 28.53 -6.16
C VAL A 256 -9.62 27.57 -5.05
N LEU A 257 -10.08 28.16 -3.95
CA LEU A 257 -10.79 27.44 -2.92
C LEU A 257 -12.28 27.39 -3.30
N TYR A 258 -12.77 26.22 -3.66
CA TYR A 258 -14.19 26.01 -3.92
C TYR A 258 -14.98 25.86 -2.64
N THR A 259 -16.00 26.70 -2.46
CA THR A 259 -16.94 26.55 -1.35
C THR A 259 -17.89 25.39 -1.62
N PHE A 260 -18.19 24.62 -0.56
CA PHE A 260 -19.19 23.56 -0.67
C PHE A 260 -20.59 24.13 -0.83
N THR A 261 -21.17 23.98 -2.00
CA THR A 261 -22.56 24.29 -2.29
C THR A 261 -23.29 23.04 -2.76
N PRO A 262 -24.62 22.89 -2.63
CA PRO A 262 -25.35 21.73 -3.15
C PRO A 262 -25.10 21.47 -4.64
N TYR A 263 -24.97 22.54 -5.44
CA TYR A 263 -24.64 22.46 -6.85
C TYR A 263 -23.24 21.87 -7.11
N ASN A 264 -22.23 22.35 -6.38
CA ASN A 264 -20.87 21.79 -6.45
C ASN A 264 -20.83 20.38 -5.90
N GLY A 265 -21.63 20.04 -4.88
CA GLY A 265 -21.77 18.69 -4.32
C GLY A 265 -22.22 17.68 -5.39
N GLY A 266 -23.18 18.04 -6.24
CA GLY A 266 -23.59 17.20 -7.38
C GLY A 266 -22.46 16.96 -8.39
N ARG A 267 -21.65 17.99 -8.70
CA ARG A 267 -20.47 17.87 -9.57
C ARG A 267 -19.40 16.95 -8.99
N TYR A 268 -19.14 17.08 -7.67
CA TYR A 268 -18.19 16.20 -6.97
C TYR A 268 -18.65 14.75 -6.97
N LEU A 269 -19.96 14.51 -6.80
CA LEU A 269 -20.54 13.16 -6.88
C LEU A 269 -20.35 12.55 -8.26
N LEU A 270 -20.65 13.30 -9.33
CA LEU A 270 -20.44 12.85 -10.71
C LEU A 270 -18.97 12.57 -11.00
N LEU A 271 -18.07 13.44 -10.54
CA LEU A 271 -16.63 13.25 -10.65
C LEU A 271 -16.19 11.97 -9.92
N ALA A 272 -16.63 11.76 -8.68
CA ALA A 272 -16.33 10.58 -7.89
C ALA A 272 -16.81 9.28 -8.57
N LEU A 273 -18.03 9.29 -9.14
CA LEU A 273 -18.54 8.16 -9.92
C LEU A 273 -17.68 7.89 -11.17
N GLY A 274 -17.31 8.95 -11.90
CA GLY A 274 -16.44 8.84 -13.08
C GLY A 274 -15.07 8.27 -12.73
N ILE A 275 -14.44 8.76 -11.66
CA ILE A 275 -13.15 8.26 -11.16
C ILE A 275 -13.28 6.79 -10.71
N SER A 276 -14.37 6.42 -10.06
CA SER A 276 -14.61 5.04 -9.62
C SER A 276 -14.73 4.08 -10.79
N LEU A 277 -15.48 4.43 -11.83
CA LEU A 277 -15.60 3.64 -13.06
C LEU A 277 -14.26 3.52 -13.79
N LEU A 278 -13.53 4.63 -13.91
CA LEU A 278 -12.20 4.65 -14.50
C LEU A 278 -11.22 3.75 -13.69
N SER A 279 -11.27 3.78 -12.37
CA SER A 279 -10.45 2.92 -11.51
C SER A 279 -10.74 1.44 -11.73
N ILE A 280 -12.02 1.05 -11.81
CA ILE A 280 -12.43 -0.33 -12.12
C ILE A 280 -11.90 -0.75 -13.49
N PHE A 281 -12.07 0.11 -14.50
CA PHE A 281 -11.55 -0.15 -15.85
C PHE A 281 -10.03 -0.30 -15.85
N MET A 282 -9.30 0.58 -15.16
CA MET A 282 -7.84 0.54 -15.04
C MET A 282 -7.36 -0.77 -14.41
N CYS A 283 -7.96 -1.18 -13.30
CA CYS A 283 -7.61 -2.44 -12.64
C CYS A 283 -7.87 -3.65 -13.54
N TRP A 284 -9.03 -3.68 -14.19
CA TRP A 284 -9.38 -4.74 -15.15
C TRP A 284 -8.39 -4.79 -16.31
N PHE A 285 -8.06 -3.62 -16.89
CA PHE A 285 -7.18 -3.49 -18.05
C PHE A 285 -5.76 -3.98 -17.73
N ILE A 286 -5.17 -3.54 -16.61
CA ILE A 286 -3.83 -3.96 -16.18
C ILE A 286 -3.80 -5.47 -15.92
N HIS A 287 -4.79 -5.99 -15.19
CA HIS A 287 -4.88 -7.42 -14.91
C HIS A 287 -5.05 -8.27 -16.19
N LYS A 288 -5.88 -7.81 -17.12
CA LYS A 288 -6.06 -8.48 -18.41
C LYS A 288 -4.79 -8.45 -19.25
N ALA A 289 -4.07 -7.32 -19.28
CA ALA A 289 -2.78 -7.18 -19.95
C ALA A 289 -1.72 -8.11 -19.36
N GLU A 290 -1.67 -8.22 -18.03
CA GLU A 290 -0.75 -9.14 -17.33
C GLU A 290 -1.04 -10.60 -17.68
N HIS A 291 -2.30 -11.02 -17.59
CA HIS A 291 -2.72 -12.38 -17.94
C HIS A 291 -2.39 -12.72 -19.41
N LEU A 292 -2.77 -11.84 -20.33
CA LEU A 292 -2.49 -12.03 -21.74
C LEU A 292 -0.99 -12.12 -22.05
N SER A 293 -0.19 -11.26 -21.40
CA SER A 293 1.26 -11.26 -21.56
C SER A 293 1.90 -12.54 -21.03
N GLN A 294 1.38 -13.10 -19.92
CA GLN A 294 1.85 -14.38 -19.36
C GLN A 294 1.45 -15.57 -20.22
N GLU A 295 0.26 -15.56 -20.83
CA GLU A 295 -0.20 -16.61 -21.74
C GLU A 295 0.57 -16.63 -23.07
N LEU A 296 0.81 -15.44 -23.67
CA LEU A 296 1.49 -15.32 -24.95
C LEU A 296 3.01 -15.53 -24.84
N LEU A 297 3.60 -15.15 -23.71
CA LEU A 297 5.04 -15.14 -23.49
C LEU A 297 5.36 -15.76 -22.12
N GLU A 298 5.44 -17.09 -22.06
CA GLU A 298 5.68 -17.83 -20.81
C GLU A 298 7.05 -17.51 -20.20
N ASP A 299 8.09 -17.37 -21.05
CA ASP A 299 9.44 -17.07 -20.56
C ASP A 299 9.57 -15.61 -20.12
N PRO A 300 9.89 -15.34 -18.84
CA PRO A 300 10.03 -13.98 -18.31
C PRO A 300 11.05 -13.10 -19.05
N LYS A 301 12.10 -13.69 -19.63
CA LYS A 301 13.11 -12.93 -20.37
C LYS A 301 12.56 -12.45 -21.71
N THR A 302 11.90 -13.34 -22.43
CA THR A 302 11.25 -13.00 -23.71
C THR A 302 10.15 -11.96 -23.49
N ARG A 303 9.35 -12.13 -22.44
CA ARG A 303 8.26 -11.22 -22.08
C ARG A 303 8.79 -9.81 -21.81
N ILE A 304 9.83 -9.66 -20.99
CA ILE A 304 10.37 -8.34 -20.65
C ILE A 304 11.08 -7.69 -21.85
N LEU A 305 11.70 -8.46 -22.73
CA LEU A 305 12.29 -7.95 -23.97
C LEU A 305 11.24 -7.42 -24.93
N VAL A 306 10.18 -8.19 -25.20
CA VAL A 306 9.08 -7.78 -26.10
C VAL A 306 8.39 -6.54 -25.56
N GLY A 307 8.05 -6.51 -24.26
CA GLY A 307 7.45 -5.34 -23.63
C GLY A 307 8.34 -4.10 -23.65
N SER A 308 9.66 -4.28 -23.47
CA SER A 308 10.63 -3.18 -23.57
C SER A 308 10.68 -2.59 -24.97
N ILE A 309 10.77 -3.45 -25.99
CA ILE A 309 10.81 -3.02 -27.39
C ILE A 309 9.50 -2.29 -27.76
N LEU A 310 8.35 -2.81 -27.30
CA LEU A 310 7.05 -2.18 -27.52
C LEU A 310 6.98 -0.81 -26.87
N LEU A 311 7.46 -0.64 -25.63
CA LEU A 311 7.51 0.66 -24.95
C LEU A 311 8.39 1.66 -25.68
N VAL A 312 9.58 1.25 -26.10
CA VAL A 312 10.49 2.09 -26.89
C VAL A 312 9.82 2.51 -28.20
N ALA A 313 9.23 1.56 -28.93
CA ALA A 313 8.54 1.86 -30.19
C ALA A 313 7.37 2.84 -30.00
N LEU A 314 6.55 2.64 -28.96
CA LEU A 314 5.45 3.57 -28.65
C LEU A 314 5.95 4.96 -28.25
N THR A 315 7.02 5.04 -27.46
CA THR A 315 7.61 6.33 -27.09
C THR A 315 8.13 7.07 -28.33
N LEU A 316 8.78 6.37 -29.27
CA LEU A 316 9.26 6.96 -30.53
C LEU A 316 8.10 7.39 -31.44
N ALA A 317 7.03 6.57 -31.51
CA ALA A 317 5.85 6.89 -32.30
C ALA A 317 5.11 8.15 -31.81
N LEU A 318 5.11 8.37 -30.49
CA LEU A 318 4.51 9.57 -29.87
C LEU A 318 5.47 10.79 -29.90
N GLY A 319 6.77 10.55 -30.08
CA GLY A 319 7.79 11.60 -30.07
C GLY A 319 7.99 12.28 -28.71
N ASP A 320 7.47 11.70 -27.63
CA ASP A 320 7.44 12.31 -26.31
C ASP A 320 7.70 11.27 -25.21
N GLN A 321 8.60 11.60 -24.27
CA GLN A 321 8.96 10.74 -23.14
C GLN A 321 8.20 11.05 -21.86
N ARG A 322 7.25 11.99 -21.84
CA ARG A 322 6.46 12.36 -20.64
C ARG A 322 5.65 11.19 -20.06
N PHE A 323 5.32 10.20 -20.89
CA PHE A 323 4.57 8.99 -20.48
C PHE A 323 5.45 7.95 -19.78
N ASN A 324 6.77 8.09 -19.84
CA ASN A 324 7.73 7.22 -19.16
C ASN A 324 7.91 7.65 -17.69
N GLY A 325 8.26 6.71 -16.80
CA GLY A 325 8.44 6.97 -15.37
C GLY A 325 7.14 7.09 -14.58
N ALA A 326 7.16 7.79 -13.44
CA ALA A 326 6.03 7.88 -12.51
C ALA A 326 4.86 8.74 -13.01
N GLY A 327 5.12 9.77 -13.84
CA GLY A 327 4.10 10.67 -14.39
C GLY A 327 3.69 11.81 -13.47
N MET A 328 4.56 12.23 -12.55
CA MET A 328 4.28 13.37 -11.66
C MET A 328 4.12 14.67 -12.43
N ASP A 329 4.97 14.91 -13.42
CA ASP A 329 4.91 16.12 -14.25
C ASP A 329 3.55 16.22 -14.96
N MET A 330 3.03 15.09 -15.47
CA MET A 330 1.70 15.06 -16.09
C MET A 330 0.57 15.37 -15.09
N ALA A 331 0.72 14.96 -13.83
CA ALA A 331 -0.25 15.29 -12.80
C ALA A 331 -0.24 16.78 -12.48
N LEU A 332 0.92 17.40 -12.42
CA LEU A 332 1.08 18.86 -12.25
C LEU A 332 0.50 19.63 -13.46
N ASP A 333 0.78 19.18 -14.68
CA ASP A 333 0.21 19.77 -15.91
C ASP A 333 -1.32 19.68 -15.89
N ALA A 334 -1.88 18.56 -15.40
CA ALA A 334 -3.34 18.41 -15.29
C ALA A 334 -3.95 19.38 -14.27
N VAL A 335 -3.31 19.61 -13.13
CA VAL A 335 -3.77 20.59 -12.13
C VAL A 335 -3.70 22.01 -12.70
N ASN A 336 -2.68 22.31 -13.50
CA ASN A 336 -2.52 23.62 -14.18
C ASN A 336 -3.41 23.79 -15.41
N GLY A 337 -4.25 22.79 -15.75
CA GLY A 337 -5.14 22.83 -16.91
C GLY A 337 -4.45 22.66 -18.27
N GLN A 338 -3.21 22.15 -18.28
CA GLN A 338 -2.39 21.98 -19.49
C GLN A 338 -2.36 20.54 -20.01
N ALA A 339 -3.11 19.62 -19.36
CA ALA A 339 -3.13 18.22 -19.75
C ALA A 339 -4.06 17.96 -20.95
N ASP A 340 -3.57 17.17 -21.89
CA ASP A 340 -4.39 16.65 -22.98
C ASP A 340 -5.38 15.60 -22.47
N TRP A 341 -6.60 15.60 -22.98
CA TRP A 341 -7.67 14.69 -22.55
C TRP A 341 -7.35 13.20 -22.71
N TYR A 342 -6.46 12.84 -23.65
CA TYR A 342 -6.05 11.44 -23.91
C TYR A 342 -4.85 11.00 -23.06
N SER A 343 -4.18 11.90 -22.37
CA SER A 343 -2.92 11.63 -21.67
C SER A 343 -3.06 10.50 -20.65
N PHE A 344 -4.19 10.42 -19.95
CA PHE A 344 -4.43 9.36 -18.96
C PHE A 344 -4.56 7.97 -19.60
N LEU A 345 -5.15 7.86 -20.82
CA LEU A 345 -5.27 6.60 -21.54
C LEU A 345 -3.90 6.10 -22.04
N VAL A 346 -3.11 7.01 -22.60
CA VAL A 346 -1.74 6.69 -23.03
C VAL A 346 -0.89 6.27 -21.82
N LYS A 347 -0.97 7.00 -20.72
CA LYS A 347 -0.27 6.65 -19.50
C LYS A 347 -0.69 5.29 -18.95
N LEU A 348 -1.99 4.98 -18.97
CA LEU A 348 -2.49 3.67 -18.59
C LEU A 348 -1.92 2.56 -19.47
N LEU A 349 -1.89 2.75 -20.79
CA LEU A 349 -1.31 1.80 -21.75
C LEU A 349 0.17 1.54 -21.46
N PHE A 350 0.96 2.60 -21.27
CA PHE A 350 2.39 2.50 -20.95
C PHE A 350 2.63 1.73 -19.65
N THR A 351 1.83 2.03 -18.61
CA THR A 351 1.92 1.36 -17.32
C THR A 351 1.53 -0.12 -17.43
N ALA A 352 0.44 -0.42 -18.14
CA ALA A 352 -0.01 -1.79 -18.37
C ALA A 352 1.05 -2.62 -19.10
N ILE A 353 1.68 -2.08 -20.16
CA ILE A 353 2.76 -2.76 -20.88
C ILE A 353 3.98 -2.96 -19.97
N THR A 354 4.35 -1.94 -19.19
CA THR A 354 5.51 -2.03 -18.29
C THR A 354 5.32 -3.14 -17.25
N LEU A 355 4.18 -3.14 -16.56
CA LEU A 355 3.90 -4.11 -15.49
C LEU A 355 3.68 -5.52 -16.05
N SER A 356 2.93 -5.66 -17.14
CA SER A 356 2.67 -6.96 -17.78
C SER A 356 3.93 -7.58 -18.37
N ALA A 357 4.90 -6.77 -18.80
CA ALA A 357 6.21 -7.25 -19.23
C ALA A 357 7.05 -7.83 -18.06
N GLY A 358 6.74 -7.49 -16.82
CA GLY A 358 7.43 -7.98 -15.62
C GLY A 358 8.41 -7.00 -15.00
N PHE A 359 8.44 -5.75 -15.45
CA PHE A 359 9.13 -4.68 -14.74
C PHE A 359 8.54 -4.50 -13.34
N LYS A 360 9.38 -4.08 -12.41
CA LYS A 360 8.97 -3.86 -11.01
C LYS A 360 8.78 -2.37 -10.73
N GLY A 361 7.71 -2.08 -10.04
CA GLY A 361 7.31 -0.74 -9.63
C GLY A 361 6.08 -0.82 -8.74
N GLY A 362 5.38 0.30 -8.58
CA GLY A 362 4.12 0.33 -7.84
C GLY A 362 3.02 -0.38 -8.60
N GLU A 363 2.67 -1.55 -8.15
CA GLU A 363 1.44 -2.24 -8.53
C GLU A 363 0.36 -1.77 -7.56
N ILE A 364 -0.53 -0.87 -8.01
CA ILE A 364 -1.72 -0.53 -7.21
C ILE A 364 -2.70 -1.70 -7.39
N VAL A 365 -2.56 -2.75 -6.60
CA VAL A 365 -3.41 -3.95 -6.69
C VAL A 365 -4.12 -4.30 -5.36
N PRO A 366 -4.74 -3.37 -4.63
CA PRO A 366 -5.67 -3.79 -3.58
C PRO A 366 -7.03 -4.25 -4.14
N PHE A 367 -7.38 -3.85 -5.36
CA PHE A 367 -8.74 -4.04 -5.90
C PHE A 367 -9.04 -5.41 -6.50
N SER A 368 -8.07 -6.13 -7.03
CA SER A 368 -8.34 -7.41 -7.72
C SER A 368 -8.78 -8.54 -6.79
N ARG A 369 -8.44 -8.49 -5.50
CA ARG A 369 -8.84 -9.50 -4.52
C ARG A 369 -10.20 -9.24 -3.87
N THR A 370 -10.60 -7.99 -3.69
CA THR A 370 -11.92 -7.67 -3.11
C THR A 370 -13.04 -8.20 -3.99
N LEU A 371 -12.86 -8.19 -5.32
CA LEU A 371 -13.79 -8.83 -6.26
C LEU A 371 -13.78 -10.38 -6.20
N ARG A 372 -12.67 -10.99 -5.79
CA ARG A 372 -12.56 -12.45 -5.65
C ARG A 372 -13.12 -12.97 -4.32
N TYR A 373 -13.06 -12.21 -3.24
CA TYR A 373 -13.57 -12.60 -1.93
C TYR A 373 -15.08 -12.39 -1.77
N GLY A 374 -15.74 -11.56 -2.61
CA GLY A 374 -17.18 -11.41 -2.65
C GLY A 374 -17.94 -12.67 -3.14
N GLY A 375 -17.23 -13.70 -3.62
CA GLY A 375 -17.82 -14.93 -4.18
C GLY A 375 -17.50 -16.23 -3.43
N TYR A 376 -16.71 -16.21 -2.34
CA TYR A 376 -16.43 -17.44 -1.60
C TYR A 376 -17.19 -17.47 -0.27
N PRO A 377 -18.12 -18.45 -0.08
CA PRO A 377 -18.64 -18.73 1.25
C PRO A 377 -17.50 -19.26 2.12
N TYR A 378 -17.34 -18.68 3.30
CA TYR A 378 -16.47 -19.22 4.34
C TYR A 378 -16.83 -20.70 4.58
N ARG A 379 -15.93 -21.61 4.30
CA ARG A 379 -15.89 -22.94 4.89
C ARG A 379 -14.95 -23.00 6.07
#